data_3a23346abe72671a5ad736243734ff2b
#
_entry.id   3a23346abe72671a5ad736243734ff2b
#
_cell.length_a   1.000
_cell.length_b   1.000
_cell.length_c   1.000
_cell.angle_alpha   90.00
_cell.angle_beta   90.00
_cell.angle_gamma   90.00
#
_symmetry.space_group_name_H-M   'P 1'
#
loop_
_entity.id
_entity.type
_entity.pdbx_description
1 polymer ?
#
loop_
_entity_poly.entity_id
_entity_poly.type
_entity_poly.pdbx_seq_one_letter_code
_entity_poly.pdbx_strand_id
1 'polypeptide(L)'
;MSTTAMGLVEKTQAKAPVAEFERFRLRRFVEGLGEDLETVHAATDLADVAAKLEGNPKAVLFRAVGAERQELVGNVTASRARIARAFGVEAAALLPELLRRLRNKPDIVEISRAEAPVQGVVLTGEAADLTALPVHLGHGADGGPYISSSIDFVVDPKTGWTNVGMRRLMLRGRCDAGVDLVSPSDLRAIYEASAAAGRPLPVSFVVGAHPIDQLAAVMRLAVDELGLVASLRGAPLPVVKCVSNDIRVPADAEWVLEGYLDARGHIEPEGPYGEFLGYYGALKRNPVFHLTAITRRRDALFQTSTIGGWSLARTDTAQLNALRTEVMIWRALESAVREPIAVHATAASGGMFNLRVALRQRVPGEARNAIAACFGALVNVKHVFVVDPDIDIFSDEQMDWALATRFQADRDLVVMEGMRALPLDPSLAGGRTGAKAGFDLTWPFGSATRIETRVPEPPRFAGARFPSIEAALAHGPKFFEELMAAVGSRDGREIVLALDALRAKGLDRDGEGRYFLQSK
;
A
#
# COMPACT_ATOMS: atom_id res chain seq x y z
N MET A 1 40.60 46.15 26.75
CA MET A 1 41.60 45.30 26.11
C MET A 1 41.36 43.86 26.57
N SER A 2 40.86 43.04 25.79
CA SER A 2 41.13 41.62 25.62
C SER A 2 40.06 41.02 24.71
N THR A 3 40.42 40.85 23.49
CA THR A 3 39.64 40.20 22.42
C THR A 3 39.76 38.69 22.63
N THR A 4 38.66 38.02 22.98
CA THR A 4 38.60 36.56 23.01
C THR A 4 38.06 36.10 21.67
N ALA A 5 38.91 35.49 20.87
CA ALA A 5 38.57 34.85 19.61
C ALA A 5 37.67 33.64 19.88
N MET A 6 36.47 33.68 19.33
CA MET A 6 35.56 32.52 19.26
C MET A 6 36.06 31.59 18.16
N GLY A 7 36.64 30.45 18.57
CA GLY A 7 37.04 29.40 17.64
C GLY A 7 35.84 28.79 16.96
N LEU A 8 35.84 28.82 15.63
CA LEU A 8 34.96 28.04 14.75
C LEU A 8 35.25 26.54 14.99
N VAL A 9 34.33 25.86 15.63
CA VAL A 9 34.34 24.39 15.66
C VAL A 9 33.89 23.91 14.28
N GLU A 10 34.84 23.51 13.44
CA GLU A 10 34.56 22.72 12.25
C GLU A 10 33.81 21.45 12.68
N LYS A 11 32.54 21.33 12.28
CA LYS A 11 31.80 20.07 12.38
C LYS A 11 32.42 19.09 11.40
N THR A 12 33.28 18.21 11.91
CA THR A 12 33.76 17.04 11.19
C THR A 12 32.54 16.23 10.77
N GLN A 13 32.23 16.21 9.47
CA GLN A 13 31.22 15.32 8.91
C GLN A 13 31.70 13.87 9.13
N ALA A 14 31.03 13.15 10.02
CA ALA A 14 31.30 11.74 10.22
C ALA A 14 30.97 10.97 8.93
N LYS A 15 31.95 10.25 8.38
CA LYS A 15 31.75 9.34 7.26
C LYS A 15 30.71 8.31 7.65
N ALA A 16 29.61 8.22 6.87
CA ALA A 16 28.67 7.12 7.03
C ALA A 16 29.38 5.79 6.75
N PRO A 17 29.24 4.76 7.61
CA PRO A 17 29.84 3.46 7.38
C PRO A 17 29.33 2.84 6.06
N VAL A 18 30.21 2.20 5.30
CA VAL A 18 29.88 1.53 4.03
C VAL A 18 28.69 0.53 4.17
N ALA A 19 28.50 -0.03 5.36
CA ALA A 19 27.38 -0.92 5.69
C ALA A 19 26.00 -0.25 5.60
N GLU A 20 25.89 1.06 5.80
CA GLU A 20 24.61 1.77 5.75
C GLU A 20 24.06 1.90 4.33
N PHE A 21 24.91 1.97 3.29
CA PHE A 21 24.47 1.99 1.88
C PHE A 21 23.84 0.69 1.41
N GLU A 22 24.03 -0.42 2.09
CA GLU A 22 23.47 -1.72 1.72
C GLU A 22 22.14 -2.01 2.44
N ARG A 23 21.86 -1.32 3.55
CA ARG A 23 20.66 -1.59 4.39
C ARG A 23 19.36 -1.35 3.65
N PHE A 24 19.26 -0.27 2.86
CA PHE A 24 18.09 0.11 2.06
C PHE A 24 18.35 -0.05 0.56
N ARG A 25 19.26 -0.95 0.19
CA ARG A 25 19.53 -1.28 -1.19
C ARG A 25 18.50 -2.28 -1.72
N LEU A 26 17.94 -2.04 -2.91
CA LEU A 26 16.99 -2.95 -3.54
C LEU A 26 17.56 -4.37 -3.69
N ARG A 27 18.78 -4.52 -4.22
CA ARG A 27 19.42 -5.83 -4.41
C ARG A 27 19.47 -6.63 -3.11
N ARG A 28 19.85 -6.03 -1.99
CA ARG A 28 19.91 -6.71 -0.69
C ARG A 28 18.55 -7.15 -0.19
N PHE A 29 17.54 -6.32 -0.40
CA PHE A 29 16.15 -6.69 -0.08
C PHE A 29 15.72 -7.90 -0.91
N VAL A 30 15.96 -7.90 -2.23
CA VAL A 30 15.59 -8.98 -3.15
C VAL A 30 16.33 -10.29 -2.79
N GLU A 31 17.64 -10.24 -2.56
CA GLU A 31 18.45 -11.39 -2.14
C GLU A 31 17.96 -11.97 -0.80
N GLY A 32 17.41 -11.14 0.07
CA GLY A 32 16.84 -11.54 1.35
C GLY A 32 15.47 -12.22 1.27
N LEU A 33 14.77 -12.25 0.12
CA LEU A 33 13.38 -12.74 0.03
C LEU A 33 13.24 -14.26 0.21
N GLY A 34 14.28 -15.07 -0.02
CA GLY A 34 14.23 -16.52 0.15
C GLY A 34 13.17 -17.16 -0.75
N GLU A 35 12.21 -17.87 -0.18
CA GLU A 35 11.15 -18.57 -0.92
C GLU A 35 10.19 -17.63 -1.68
N ASP A 36 10.10 -16.36 -1.31
CA ASP A 36 9.32 -15.34 -2.01
C ASP A 36 9.99 -14.81 -3.29
N LEU A 37 11.18 -15.33 -3.64
CA LEU A 37 11.93 -15.00 -4.85
C LEU A 37 11.96 -16.18 -5.83
N GLU A 38 11.60 -15.90 -7.06
CA GLU A 38 11.89 -16.76 -8.22
C GLU A 38 13.09 -16.19 -8.97
N THR A 39 14.10 -17.01 -9.26
CA THR A 39 15.26 -16.57 -10.05
C THR A 39 15.25 -17.28 -11.40
N VAL A 40 15.21 -16.49 -12.48
CA VAL A 40 15.29 -16.95 -13.86
C VAL A 40 16.73 -16.81 -14.33
N HIS A 41 17.43 -17.94 -14.46
CA HIS A 41 18.84 -17.97 -14.88
C HIS A 41 19.01 -17.98 -16.40
N ALA A 42 18.02 -18.48 -17.14
CA ALA A 42 18.03 -18.49 -18.59
C ALA A 42 17.99 -17.07 -19.16
N ALA A 43 18.67 -16.85 -20.27
CA ALA A 43 18.53 -15.61 -21.03
C ALA A 43 17.04 -15.42 -21.41
N THR A 44 16.51 -14.23 -21.16
CA THR A 44 15.10 -13.90 -21.35
C THR A 44 14.99 -12.74 -22.33
N ASP A 45 14.20 -12.89 -23.36
CA ASP A 45 13.89 -11.79 -24.26
C ASP A 45 13.00 -10.75 -23.56
N LEU A 46 13.16 -9.46 -23.92
CA LEU A 46 12.32 -8.40 -23.36
C LEU A 46 10.83 -8.64 -23.60
N ALA A 47 10.47 -9.28 -24.70
CA ALA A 47 9.08 -9.64 -25.03
C ALA A 47 8.45 -10.66 -24.05
N ASP A 48 9.24 -11.46 -23.36
CA ASP A 48 8.77 -12.52 -22.46
C ASP A 48 8.64 -12.08 -21.00
N VAL A 49 9.17 -10.91 -20.65
CA VAL A 49 9.22 -10.43 -19.25
C VAL A 49 7.82 -10.25 -18.68
N ALA A 50 6.93 -9.56 -19.39
CA ALA A 50 5.59 -9.26 -18.91
C ALA A 50 4.80 -10.55 -18.60
N ALA A 51 4.84 -11.55 -19.48
CA ALA A 51 4.14 -12.83 -19.29
C ALA A 51 4.66 -13.62 -18.08
N LYS A 52 5.94 -13.49 -17.72
CA LYS A 52 6.51 -14.17 -16.54
C LYS A 52 6.17 -13.46 -15.23
N LEU A 53 5.85 -12.17 -15.30
CA LEU A 53 5.46 -11.35 -14.14
C LEU A 53 3.95 -11.41 -13.85
N GLU A 54 3.12 -11.52 -14.90
CA GLU A 54 1.65 -11.49 -14.76
C GLU A 54 1.14 -12.57 -13.81
N GLY A 55 0.48 -12.16 -12.74
CA GLY A 55 -0.10 -13.05 -11.74
C GLY A 55 0.90 -13.87 -10.90
N ASN A 56 2.20 -13.72 -11.11
CA ASN A 56 3.21 -14.45 -10.35
C ASN A 56 3.18 -14.00 -8.87
N PRO A 57 2.98 -14.91 -7.91
CA PRO A 57 2.92 -14.55 -6.49
C PRO A 57 4.27 -14.13 -5.90
N LYS A 58 5.39 -14.46 -6.57
CA LYS A 58 6.76 -14.17 -6.12
C LYS A 58 7.32 -12.92 -6.79
N ALA A 59 8.32 -12.32 -6.18
CA ALA A 59 9.23 -11.44 -6.89
C ALA A 59 10.04 -12.27 -7.90
N VAL A 60 10.31 -11.73 -9.09
CA VAL A 60 11.03 -12.46 -10.14
C VAL A 60 12.31 -11.72 -10.48
N LEU A 61 13.46 -12.37 -10.25
CA LEU A 61 14.78 -11.88 -10.61
C LEU A 61 15.26 -12.57 -11.88
N PHE A 62 15.35 -11.81 -12.95
CA PHE A 62 15.95 -12.25 -14.21
C PHE A 62 17.44 -11.93 -14.20
N ARG A 63 18.30 -12.94 -14.44
CA ARG A 63 19.75 -12.77 -14.43
C ARG A 63 20.33 -12.25 -15.75
N ALA A 64 19.59 -12.38 -16.85
CA ALA A 64 20.05 -11.93 -18.16
C ALA A 64 18.86 -11.59 -19.06
N VAL A 65 18.53 -10.30 -19.19
CA VAL A 65 17.42 -9.80 -20.03
C VAL A 65 17.95 -8.98 -21.17
N GLY A 66 17.34 -9.15 -22.34
CA GLY A 66 17.68 -8.43 -23.55
C GLY A 66 19.07 -8.77 -24.12
N ALA A 67 19.48 -8.00 -25.13
CA ALA A 67 20.77 -8.18 -25.79
C ALA A 67 21.95 -7.84 -24.87
N GLU A 68 21.79 -6.86 -23.99
CA GLU A 68 22.78 -6.39 -23.02
C GLU A 68 22.93 -7.34 -21.82
N ARG A 69 22.07 -8.36 -21.69
CA ARG A 69 22.04 -9.33 -20.61
C ARG A 69 22.06 -8.71 -19.21
N GLN A 70 21.27 -7.65 -19.03
CA GLN A 70 21.17 -6.96 -17.74
C GLN A 70 20.30 -7.74 -16.76
N GLU A 71 20.55 -7.53 -15.48
CA GLU A 71 19.67 -8.06 -14.43
C GLU A 71 18.44 -7.15 -14.26
N LEU A 72 17.27 -7.79 -14.15
CA LEU A 72 15.99 -7.11 -13.96
C LEU A 72 15.19 -7.83 -12.87
N VAL A 73 14.51 -7.05 -12.01
CA VAL A 73 13.57 -7.59 -11.03
C VAL A 73 12.19 -6.96 -11.19
N GLY A 74 11.14 -7.78 -11.08
CA GLY A 74 9.75 -7.33 -11.04
C GLY A 74 8.98 -7.94 -9.87
N ASN A 75 7.75 -7.48 -9.66
CA ASN A 75 6.85 -7.91 -8.59
C ASN A 75 7.42 -7.74 -7.17
N VAL A 76 8.33 -6.81 -6.95
CA VAL A 76 9.00 -6.64 -5.66
C VAL A 76 8.01 -6.25 -4.56
N THR A 77 7.11 -5.33 -4.85
CA THR A 77 6.08 -4.83 -3.92
C THR A 77 4.69 -5.43 -4.18
N ALA A 78 4.57 -6.41 -5.06
CA ALA A 78 3.30 -7.03 -5.45
C ALA A 78 2.68 -7.96 -4.37
N SER A 79 3.09 -7.80 -3.12
CA SER A 79 2.57 -8.53 -1.96
C SER A 79 2.68 -7.68 -0.70
N ARG A 80 1.58 -7.60 0.06
CA ARG A 80 1.56 -6.92 1.37
C ARG A 80 2.59 -7.52 2.34
N ALA A 81 2.75 -8.84 2.33
CA ALA A 81 3.72 -9.52 3.18
C ALA A 81 5.17 -9.12 2.84
N ARG A 82 5.52 -9.02 1.55
CA ARG A 82 6.86 -8.55 1.15
C ARG A 82 7.10 -7.09 1.52
N ILE A 83 6.09 -6.23 1.40
CA ILE A 83 6.22 -4.84 1.87
C ILE A 83 6.39 -4.82 3.40
N ALA A 84 5.60 -5.59 4.16
CA ALA A 84 5.73 -5.68 5.62
C ALA A 84 7.13 -6.15 6.05
N ARG A 85 7.70 -7.12 5.33
CA ARG A 85 9.09 -7.58 5.52
C ARG A 85 10.12 -6.46 5.34
N ALA A 86 9.90 -5.54 4.39
CA ALA A 86 10.77 -4.37 4.23
C ALA A 86 10.75 -3.45 5.47
N PHE A 87 9.64 -3.42 6.20
CA PHE A 87 9.48 -2.70 7.47
C PHE A 87 9.90 -3.51 8.70
N GLY A 88 10.22 -4.80 8.54
CA GLY A 88 10.60 -5.71 9.63
C GLY A 88 9.42 -6.12 10.52
N VAL A 89 8.20 -6.18 9.99
CA VAL A 89 6.97 -6.52 10.70
C VAL A 89 6.13 -7.54 9.93
N GLU A 90 5.17 -8.15 10.61
CA GLU A 90 4.13 -8.96 9.99
C GLU A 90 3.10 -8.11 9.24
N ALA A 91 2.40 -8.69 8.26
CA ALA A 91 1.45 -7.99 7.40
C ALA A 91 0.33 -7.25 8.16
N ALA A 92 -0.15 -7.82 9.26
CA ALA A 92 -1.18 -7.22 10.11
C ALA A 92 -0.67 -5.98 10.89
N ALA A 93 0.62 -5.92 11.19
CA ALA A 93 1.25 -4.80 11.90
C ALA A 93 1.74 -3.68 10.97
N LEU A 94 1.59 -3.82 9.65
CA LEU A 94 2.18 -2.89 8.68
C LEU A 94 1.59 -1.48 8.78
N LEU A 95 0.26 -1.33 8.88
CA LEU A 95 -0.37 -0.01 9.00
C LEU A 95 0.03 0.71 10.31
N PRO A 96 -0.04 0.08 11.50
CA PRO A 96 0.49 0.68 12.73
C PRO A 96 1.96 1.11 12.64
N GLU A 97 2.81 0.31 12.02
CA GLU A 97 4.23 0.63 11.85
C GLU A 97 4.43 1.83 10.90
N LEU A 98 3.67 1.91 9.81
CA LEU A 98 3.69 3.05 8.91
C LEU A 98 3.29 4.34 9.64
N LEU A 99 2.19 4.32 10.38
CA LEU A 99 1.72 5.46 11.16
C LEU A 99 2.73 5.89 12.23
N ARG A 100 3.43 4.93 12.82
CA ARG A 100 4.53 5.19 13.77
C ARG A 100 5.71 5.87 13.09
N ARG A 101 6.16 5.32 11.91
CA ARG A 101 7.33 5.87 11.18
C ARG A 101 7.07 7.24 10.58
N LEU A 102 5.85 7.55 10.19
CA LEU A 102 5.48 8.90 9.74
C LEU A 102 5.68 9.99 10.80
N ARG A 103 5.87 9.63 12.08
CA ARG A 103 6.19 10.55 13.18
C ARG A 103 7.68 10.70 13.42
N ASN A 104 8.53 9.92 12.76
CA ASN A 104 9.98 10.05 12.91
C ASN A 104 10.45 11.40 12.37
N LYS A 105 11.42 11.98 13.04
CA LYS A 105 12.13 13.17 12.52
C LYS A 105 12.98 12.75 11.33
N PRO A 106 12.88 13.45 10.18
CA PRO A 106 13.75 13.18 9.03
C PRO A 106 15.23 13.38 9.39
N ASP A 107 16.08 12.47 8.93
CA ASP A 107 17.53 12.60 9.01
C ASP A 107 18.11 12.40 7.60
N ILE A 108 18.68 13.46 7.02
CA ILE A 108 19.20 13.47 5.65
C ILE A 108 20.66 13.86 5.72
N VAL A 109 21.54 13.03 5.13
CA VAL A 109 22.99 13.23 5.13
C VAL A 109 23.48 13.36 3.69
N GLU A 110 23.90 14.55 3.29
CA GLU A 110 24.51 14.77 1.98
C GLU A 110 25.97 14.27 1.99
N ILE A 111 26.30 13.42 1.01
CA ILE A 111 27.64 12.85 0.85
C ILE A 111 28.28 13.31 -0.46
N SER A 112 29.58 13.13 -0.58
CA SER A 112 30.32 13.47 -1.79
C SER A 112 30.03 12.50 -2.93
N ARG A 113 30.20 12.94 -4.18
CA ARG A 113 30.08 12.11 -5.39
C ARG A 113 31.02 10.90 -5.37
N ALA A 114 32.21 11.06 -4.84
CA ALA A 114 33.20 9.98 -4.75
C ALA A 114 32.78 8.85 -3.80
N GLU A 115 31.92 9.15 -2.83
CA GLU A 115 31.42 8.19 -1.84
C GLU A 115 30.09 7.57 -2.23
N ALA A 116 29.39 8.12 -3.24
CA ALA A 116 28.04 7.71 -3.63
C ALA A 116 28.05 6.46 -4.53
N PRO A 117 27.58 5.29 -4.06
CA PRO A 117 27.57 4.06 -4.87
C PRO A 117 26.79 4.21 -6.18
N VAL A 118 25.69 4.95 -6.19
CA VAL A 118 24.86 5.20 -7.38
C VAL A 118 25.59 5.98 -8.48
N GLN A 119 26.70 6.64 -8.16
CA GLN A 119 27.56 7.32 -9.14
C GLN A 119 28.85 6.54 -9.46
N GLY A 120 28.86 5.23 -9.16
CA GLY A 120 29.97 4.34 -9.49
C GLY A 120 30.22 4.15 -11.00
N VAL A 121 29.20 4.39 -11.83
CA VAL A 121 29.26 4.50 -13.29
C VAL A 121 28.47 5.75 -13.70
N VAL A 122 29.08 6.59 -14.54
CA VAL A 122 28.47 7.83 -15.06
C VAL A 122 28.53 7.78 -16.59
N LEU A 123 27.35 7.88 -17.21
CA LEU A 123 27.17 7.89 -18.66
C LEU A 123 26.60 9.25 -19.08
N THR A 124 27.27 9.93 -20.02
CA THR A 124 26.87 11.25 -20.55
C THR A 124 27.02 11.29 -22.06
N GLY A 125 26.42 12.28 -22.71
CA GLY A 125 26.47 12.42 -24.15
C GLY A 125 25.92 11.19 -24.86
N GLU A 126 26.61 10.65 -25.84
CA GLU A 126 26.18 9.50 -26.62
C GLU A 126 26.10 8.19 -25.80
N ALA A 127 26.81 8.12 -24.68
CA ALA A 127 26.75 6.96 -23.78
C ALA A 127 25.48 6.95 -22.89
N ALA A 128 24.79 8.09 -22.74
CA ALA A 128 23.51 8.17 -22.05
C ALA A 128 22.40 7.78 -23.03
N ASP A 129 21.91 6.55 -22.93
CA ASP A 129 20.98 5.94 -23.88
C ASP A 129 19.89 5.15 -23.16
N LEU A 130 18.63 5.62 -23.25
CA LEU A 130 17.47 4.94 -22.66
C LEU A 130 17.17 3.60 -23.34
N THR A 131 17.53 3.45 -24.62
CA THR A 131 17.27 2.22 -25.37
C THR A 131 18.23 1.08 -25.02
N ALA A 132 19.31 1.38 -24.30
CA ALA A 132 20.22 0.38 -23.74
C ALA A 132 19.74 -0.19 -22.39
N LEU A 133 18.62 0.31 -21.84
CA LEU A 133 18.05 -0.18 -20.59
C LEU A 133 17.12 -1.38 -20.84
N PRO A 134 16.96 -2.32 -19.88
CA PRO A 134 16.13 -3.51 -20.08
C PRO A 134 14.63 -3.18 -19.89
N VAL A 135 14.11 -2.31 -20.74
CA VAL A 135 12.73 -1.83 -20.71
C VAL A 135 11.86 -2.65 -21.66
N HIS A 136 10.86 -3.30 -21.12
CA HIS A 136 9.97 -4.19 -21.86
C HIS A 136 8.60 -3.55 -22.14
N LEU A 137 7.85 -4.09 -23.11
CA LEU A 137 6.44 -3.80 -23.30
C LEU A 137 5.63 -4.46 -22.18
N GLY A 138 4.80 -3.68 -21.46
CA GLY A 138 4.02 -4.18 -20.33
C GLY A 138 2.76 -4.92 -20.76
N HIS A 139 1.99 -4.32 -21.70
CA HIS A 139 0.71 -4.85 -22.16
C HIS A 139 0.59 -4.70 -23.68
N GLY A 140 -0.23 -5.53 -24.31
CA GLY A 140 -0.30 -5.66 -25.77
C GLY A 140 -0.72 -4.39 -26.53
N ALA A 141 -1.48 -3.47 -25.90
CA ALA A 141 -1.89 -2.21 -26.50
C ALA A 141 -1.20 -0.98 -25.89
N ASP A 142 -0.14 -1.16 -25.10
CA ASP A 142 0.68 -0.03 -24.63
C ASP A 142 1.30 0.71 -25.83
N GLY A 143 1.38 2.05 -25.72
CA GLY A 143 1.91 2.90 -26.78
C GLY A 143 3.41 2.73 -27.05
N GLY A 144 4.12 1.97 -26.23
CA GLY A 144 5.54 1.64 -26.31
C GLY A 144 6.05 0.97 -25.05
N PRO A 145 7.35 0.65 -24.96
CA PRO A 145 7.97 0.18 -23.74
C PRO A 145 8.01 1.29 -22.68
N TYR A 146 7.75 0.91 -21.41
CA TYR A 146 7.72 1.85 -20.29
C TYR A 146 8.70 1.48 -19.18
N ILE A 147 9.43 2.46 -18.69
CA ILE A 147 10.04 2.39 -17.37
C ILE A 147 8.91 2.59 -16.36
N SER A 148 8.40 1.51 -15.76
CA SER A 148 7.19 1.51 -14.93
C SER A 148 7.47 1.70 -13.44
N SER A 149 8.73 1.57 -13.00
CA SER A 149 9.14 1.65 -11.58
C SER A 149 10.10 2.82 -11.35
N SER A 150 9.80 4.00 -11.87
CA SER A 150 10.63 5.19 -11.63
C SER A 150 10.03 6.09 -10.55
N ILE A 151 10.91 6.69 -9.74
CA ILE A 151 10.59 7.68 -8.72
C ILE A 151 11.18 9.02 -9.15
N ASP A 152 10.32 10.01 -9.37
CA ASP A 152 10.76 11.38 -9.71
C ASP A 152 11.25 12.15 -8.48
N PHE A 153 12.28 12.94 -8.68
CA PHE A 153 12.81 13.91 -7.72
C PHE A 153 12.87 15.26 -8.40
N VAL A 154 12.18 16.25 -7.85
CA VAL A 154 12.11 17.61 -8.38
C VAL A 154 12.13 18.59 -7.21
N VAL A 155 12.85 19.68 -7.33
CA VAL A 155 12.83 20.76 -6.32
C VAL A 155 11.76 21.78 -6.72
N ASP A 156 10.79 22.02 -5.86
CA ASP A 156 9.84 23.12 -6.03
C ASP A 156 10.55 24.46 -5.77
N PRO A 157 10.67 25.33 -6.78
CA PRO A 157 11.36 26.61 -6.61
C PRO A 157 10.66 27.58 -5.64
N LYS A 158 9.40 27.34 -5.29
CA LYS A 158 8.64 28.18 -4.36
C LYS A 158 8.92 27.84 -2.90
N THR A 159 9.03 26.56 -2.59
CA THR A 159 9.18 26.07 -1.21
C THR A 159 10.62 25.63 -0.90
N GLY A 160 11.41 25.29 -1.91
CA GLY A 160 12.69 24.61 -1.78
C GLY A 160 12.56 23.13 -1.37
N TRP A 161 11.33 22.61 -1.27
CA TRP A 161 11.08 21.20 -0.95
C TRP A 161 11.32 20.31 -2.16
N THR A 162 11.78 19.10 -1.89
CA THR A 162 11.89 18.07 -2.91
C THR A 162 10.56 17.34 -3.03
N ASN A 163 9.90 17.45 -4.19
CA ASN A 163 8.77 16.59 -4.53
C ASN A 163 9.30 15.23 -4.98
N VAL A 164 8.71 14.17 -4.47
CA VAL A 164 9.04 12.77 -4.79
C VAL A 164 7.76 12.03 -5.16
N GLY A 165 7.73 11.42 -6.34
CA GLY A 165 6.54 10.71 -6.81
C GLY A 165 6.88 9.51 -7.69
N MET A 166 5.97 8.54 -7.78
CA MET A 166 6.11 7.46 -8.77
C MET A 166 5.57 7.90 -10.13
N ARG A 167 6.35 7.61 -11.17
CA ARG A 167 6.01 7.94 -12.57
C ARG A 167 6.33 6.78 -13.49
N ARG A 168 5.69 6.81 -14.65
CA ARG A 168 6.04 6.00 -15.80
C ARG A 168 6.69 6.86 -16.87
N LEU A 169 7.66 6.30 -17.57
CA LEU A 169 8.34 6.94 -18.68
C LEU A 169 8.14 6.09 -19.92
N MET A 170 7.45 6.60 -20.94
CA MET A 170 7.30 5.94 -22.24
C MET A 170 8.53 6.22 -23.08
N LEU A 171 9.29 5.20 -23.45
CA LEU A 171 10.45 5.36 -24.33
C LEU A 171 10.02 5.90 -25.69
N ARG A 172 10.76 6.90 -26.21
CA ARG A 172 10.54 7.51 -27.54
C ARG A 172 11.79 7.50 -28.40
N GLY A 173 12.94 7.49 -27.77
CA GLY A 173 14.24 7.50 -28.42
C GLY A 173 15.36 7.29 -27.42
N ARG A 174 16.59 7.51 -27.88
CA ARG A 174 17.77 7.32 -27.05
C ARG A 174 17.81 8.26 -25.84
N CYS A 175 17.34 9.49 -26.03
CA CYS A 175 17.41 10.53 -25.00
C CYS A 175 16.03 11.10 -24.62
N ASP A 176 14.94 10.59 -25.18
CA ASP A 176 13.62 11.18 -25.00
C ASP A 176 12.62 10.15 -24.46
N ALA A 177 11.81 10.58 -23.47
CA ALA A 177 10.70 9.79 -22.93
C ALA A 177 9.47 10.66 -22.65
N GLY A 178 8.26 10.10 -22.82
CA GLY A 178 7.01 10.73 -22.40
C GLY A 178 6.78 10.52 -20.92
N VAL A 179 6.27 11.55 -20.21
CA VAL A 179 5.99 11.50 -18.77
C VAL A 179 4.53 11.86 -18.52
N ASP A 180 3.73 10.92 -17.95
CA ASP A 180 2.32 11.20 -17.66
C ASP A 180 2.15 12.21 -16.50
N LEU A 181 1.69 13.42 -16.84
CA LEU A 181 1.37 14.51 -15.92
C LEU A 181 -0.07 15.03 -16.06
N VAL A 182 -0.99 14.25 -16.62
CA VAL A 182 -2.39 14.68 -16.84
C VAL A 182 -3.15 14.77 -15.52
N SER A 183 -2.91 13.86 -14.58
CA SER A 183 -3.56 13.89 -13.27
C SER A 183 -3.04 15.05 -12.40
N PRO A 184 -3.91 15.73 -11.63
CA PRO A 184 -3.47 16.73 -10.67
C PRO A 184 -2.44 16.16 -9.68
N SER A 185 -1.26 16.78 -9.60
CA SER A 185 -0.17 16.42 -8.70
C SER A 185 0.73 17.63 -8.48
N ASP A 186 1.55 17.58 -7.45
CA ASP A 186 2.50 18.66 -7.15
C ASP A 186 3.52 18.81 -8.27
N LEU A 187 4.08 17.71 -8.78
CA LEU A 187 4.96 17.76 -9.95
C LEU A 187 4.30 18.44 -11.16
N ARG A 188 3.02 18.15 -11.42
CA ARG A 188 2.29 18.83 -12.50
C ARG A 188 2.23 20.35 -12.29
N ALA A 189 1.88 20.78 -11.07
CA ALA A 189 1.80 22.20 -10.74
C ALA A 189 3.16 22.90 -10.83
N ILE A 190 4.23 22.26 -10.38
CA ILE A 190 5.62 22.75 -10.51
C ILE A 190 6.01 22.86 -11.99
N TYR A 191 5.71 21.82 -12.78
CA TYR A 191 6.01 21.80 -14.22
C TYR A 191 5.24 22.89 -14.98
N GLU A 192 3.92 23.00 -14.77
CA GLU A 192 3.10 24.02 -15.43
C GLU A 192 3.59 25.46 -15.12
N ALA A 193 4.01 25.70 -13.87
CA ALA A 193 4.60 26.98 -13.49
C ALA A 193 5.94 27.25 -14.19
N SER A 194 6.78 26.23 -14.34
CA SER A 194 8.07 26.32 -15.04
C SER A 194 7.88 26.55 -16.54
N ALA A 195 6.99 25.78 -17.16
CA ALA A 195 6.66 25.89 -18.59
C ALA A 195 6.03 27.25 -18.92
N ALA A 196 5.12 27.76 -18.09
CA ALA A 196 4.54 29.10 -18.24
C ALA A 196 5.61 30.21 -18.17
N ALA A 197 6.71 29.98 -17.45
CA ALA A 197 7.85 30.89 -17.40
C ALA A 197 8.87 30.66 -18.55
N GLY A 198 8.57 29.76 -19.50
CA GLY A 198 9.46 29.41 -20.61
C GLY A 198 10.75 28.68 -20.18
N ARG A 199 10.77 28.05 -19.00
CA ARG A 199 11.95 27.40 -18.45
C ARG A 199 11.77 25.89 -18.41
N PRO A 200 12.78 25.10 -18.83
CA PRO A 200 12.79 23.67 -18.59
C PRO A 200 12.84 23.39 -17.07
N LEU A 201 12.19 22.31 -16.64
CA LEU A 201 12.19 21.87 -15.26
C LEU A 201 13.18 20.72 -15.08
N PRO A 202 14.29 20.90 -14.32
CA PRO A 202 15.15 19.78 -13.97
C PRO A 202 14.37 18.70 -13.22
N VAL A 203 14.62 17.45 -13.59
CA VAL A 203 14.03 16.27 -12.95
C VAL A 203 15.03 15.11 -13.00
N SER A 204 15.03 14.29 -11.97
CA SER A 204 15.81 13.05 -11.93
C SER A 204 14.92 11.89 -11.53
N PHE A 205 15.05 10.77 -12.23
CA PHE A 205 14.26 9.56 -11.97
C PHE A 205 15.16 8.47 -11.41
N VAL A 206 14.83 8.00 -10.22
CA VAL A 206 15.46 6.84 -9.60
C VAL A 206 14.74 5.58 -10.06
N VAL A 207 15.49 4.58 -10.57
CA VAL A 207 14.99 3.26 -10.91
C VAL A 207 15.75 2.21 -10.09
N GLY A 208 15.01 1.30 -9.46
CA GLY A 208 15.59 0.37 -8.50
C GLY A 208 15.75 1.00 -7.11
N ALA A 209 14.65 1.02 -6.37
CA ALA A 209 14.57 1.58 -5.02
C ALA A 209 14.01 0.55 -4.02
N HIS A 210 14.41 0.65 -2.77
CA HIS A 210 13.89 -0.18 -1.70
C HIS A 210 12.37 0.00 -1.56
N PRO A 211 11.58 -1.05 -1.19
CA PRO A 211 10.12 -0.94 -1.04
C PRO A 211 9.65 0.20 -0.12
N ILE A 212 10.42 0.55 0.90
CA ILE A 212 10.13 1.70 1.78
C ILE A 212 10.13 3.00 1.00
N ASP A 213 11.10 3.20 0.10
CA ASP A 213 11.21 4.42 -0.71
C ASP A 213 10.09 4.50 -1.75
N GLN A 214 9.73 3.36 -2.34
CA GLN A 214 8.59 3.28 -3.26
C GLN A 214 7.27 3.63 -2.55
N LEU A 215 7.09 3.12 -1.32
CA LEU A 215 5.91 3.47 -0.53
C LEU A 215 5.91 4.96 -0.13
N ALA A 216 7.07 5.53 0.22
CA ALA A 216 7.20 6.98 0.46
C ALA A 216 6.79 7.79 -0.76
N ALA A 217 7.22 7.38 -1.96
CA ALA A 217 6.96 8.06 -3.23
C ALA A 217 5.48 8.04 -3.68
N VAL A 218 4.65 7.13 -3.15
CA VAL A 218 3.20 7.13 -3.42
C VAL A 218 2.39 7.87 -2.37
N MET A 219 2.97 8.23 -1.21
CA MET A 219 2.29 9.02 -0.20
C MET A 219 2.07 10.46 -0.69
N ARG A 220 0.94 11.06 -0.30
CA ARG A 220 0.62 12.45 -0.63
C ARG A 220 0.42 13.22 0.66
N LEU A 221 1.49 13.78 1.18
CA LEU A 221 1.49 14.57 2.40
C LEU A 221 2.09 15.94 2.10
N ALA A 222 1.59 16.99 2.75
CA ALA A 222 2.09 18.35 2.58
C ALA A 222 3.38 18.55 3.39
N VAL A 223 4.47 17.91 2.98
CA VAL A 223 5.80 17.92 3.62
C VAL A 223 6.89 17.87 2.55
N ASP A 224 8.13 18.14 2.91
CA ASP A 224 9.29 17.81 2.08
C ASP A 224 9.35 16.27 1.92
N GLU A 225 9.10 15.77 0.72
CA GLU A 225 8.94 14.33 0.49
C GLU A 225 10.28 13.58 0.52
N LEU A 226 11.42 14.26 0.32
CA LEU A 226 12.72 13.68 0.62
C LEU A 226 12.86 13.40 2.12
N GLY A 227 12.36 14.31 2.95
CA GLY A 227 12.26 14.11 4.40
C GLY A 227 11.30 12.96 4.75
N LEU A 228 10.24 12.77 3.99
CA LEU A 228 9.30 11.65 4.18
C LEU A 228 9.98 10.30 3.93
N VAL A 229 10.81 10.18 2.89
CA VAL A 229 11.63 8.97 2.65
C VAL A 229 12.50 8.66 3.86
N ALA A 230 13.21 9.66 4.40
CA ALA A 230 14.05 9.50 5.59
C ALA A 230 13.24 9.07 6.82
N SER A 231 12.06 9.68 7.03
CA SER A 231 11.16 9.34 8.15
C SER A 231 10.69 7.89 8.08
N LEU A 232 10.27 7.41 6.90
CA LEU A 232 9.82 6.02 6.71
C LEU A 232 10.97 5.02 6.82
N ARG A 233 12.18 5.34 6.38
CA ARG A 233 13.36 4.51 6.62
C ARG A 233 13.66 4.36 8.13
N GLY A 234 13.43 5.41 8.92
CA GLY A 234 13.75 5.45 10.34
C GLY A 234 15.24 5.34 10.61
N ALA A 235 16.05 5.83 9.66
CA ALA A 235 17.52 5.87 9.70
C ALA A 235 18.00 7.04 8.81
N PRO A 236 19.27 7.48 8.95
CA PRO A 236 19.85 8.49 8.08
C PRO A 236 19.70 8.12 6.61
N LEU A 237 19.18 9.06 5.79
CA LEU A 237 19.07 8.92 4.34
C LEU A 237 20.32 9.54 3.70
N PRO A 238 21.26 8.74 3.17
CA PRO A 238 22.37 9.28 2.43
C PRO A 238 21.88 9.79 1.06
N VAL A 239 22.18 11.06 0.76
CA VAL A 239 21.83 11.67 -0.53
C VAL A 239 23.06 12.21 -1.21
N VAL A 240 23.01 12.25 -2.55
CA VAL A 240 24.06 12.84 -3.38
C VAL A 240 23.42 13.74 -4.42
N LYS A 241 24.10 14.84 -4.77
CA LYS A 241 23.71 15.66 -5.91
C LYS A 241 23.94 14.92 -7.22
N CYS A 242 23.00 15.04 -8.13
CA CYS A 242 23.11 14.57 -9.50
C CYS A 242 24.33 15.15 -10.22
N VAL A 243 24.81 14.51 -11.28
CA VAL A 243 25.99 14.96 -12.01
C VAL A 243 25.67 16.09 -13.00
N SER A 244 24.42 16.13 -13.51
CA SER A 244 23.99 17.12 -14.50
C SER A 244 23.05 18.21 -13.97
N ASN A 245 22.63 18.12 -12.70
CA ASN A 245 21.79 19.10 -12.02
C ASN A 245 22.01 19.08 -10.50
N ASP A 246 21.37 19.99 -9.76
CA ASP A 246 21.53 20.12 -8.29
C ASP A 246 20.52 19.30 -7.48
N ILE A 247 19.72 18.44 -8.10
CA ILE A 247 18.76 17.60 -7.42
C ILE A 247 19.50 16.55 -6.58
N ARG A 248 19.06 16.38 -5.32
CA ARG A 248 19.57 15.35 -4.42
C ARG A 248 18.73 14.08 -4.57
N VAL A 249 19.40 12.95 -4.74
CA VAL A 249 18.79 11.62 -4.86
C VAL A 249 19.40 10.67 -3.83
N PRO A 250 18.73 9.59 -3.44
CA PRO A 250 19.30 8.56 -2.57
C PRO A 250 20.62 8.01 -3.15
N ALA A 251 21.69 8.09 -2.37
CA ALA A 251 23.02 7.65 -2.81
C ALA A 251 23.16 6.14 -2.91
N ASP A 252 22.25 5.40 -2.29
CA ASP A 252 22.17 3.93 -2.27
C ASP A 252 21.22 3.36 -3.34
N ALA A 253 20.59 4.19 -4.16
CA ALA A 253 19.78 3.78 -5.31
C ALA A 253 20.57 2.92 -6.31
N GLU A 254 19.86 2.20 -7.19
CA GLU A 254 20.50 1.36 -8.22
C GLU A 254 20.86 2.18 -9.47
N TRP A 255 19.87 2.96 -10.01
CA TRP A 255 19.99 3.80 -11.21
C TRP A 255 19.38 5.17 -11.00
N VAL A 256 19.95 6.18 -11.64
CA VAL A 256 19.38 7.54 -11.75
C VAL A 256 19.43 7.97 -13.22
N LEU A 257 18.30 8.40 -13.74
CA LEU A 257 18.15 9.04 -15.05
C LEU A 257 17.99 10.54 -14.82
N GLU A 258 18.99 11.32 -15.19
CA GLU A 258 19.04 12.76 -14.94
C GLU A 258 18.66 13.52 -16.19
N GLY A 259 17.91 14.61 -16.06
CA GLY A 259 17.51 15.41 -17.19
C GLY A 259 16.54 16.53 -16.83
N TYR A 260 15.67 16.86 -17.79
CA TYR A 260 14.69 17.92 -17.61
C TYR A 260 13.42 17.65 -18.43
N LEU A 261 12.31 18.18 -17.96
CA LEU A 261 11.08 18.36 -18.75
C LEU A 261 11.18 19.66 -19.52
N ASP A 262 10.95 19.62 -20.84
CA ASP A 262 11.01 20.84 -21.64
C ASP A 262 9.81 21.77 -21.38
N ALA A 263 9.94 23.03 -21.78
CA ALA A 263 8.92 24.04 -21.52
C ALA A 263 7.79 24.08 -22.57
N ARG A 264 7.75 23.14 -23.53
CA ARG A 264 6.74 23.13 -24.61
C ARG A 264 5.34 22.78 -24.15
N GLY A 265 5.19 22.26 -22.93
CA GLY A 265 3.91 21.88 -22.35
C GLY A 265 3.47 20.46 -22.72
N HIS A 266 2.17 20.21 -22.62
CA HIS A 266 1.55 18.91 -22.90
C HIS A 266 1.29 18.72 -24.39
N ILE A 267 2.32 18.46 -25.18
CA ILE A 267 2.25 18.47 -26.65
C ILE A 267 2.43 17.12 -27.32
N GLU A 268 3.08 16.16 -26.64
CA GLU A 268 3.43 14.89 -27.24
C GLU A 268 2.45 13.77 -26.86
N PRO A 269 2.03 12.91 -27.80
CA PRO A 269 1.15 11.79 -27.48
C PRO A 269 1.87 10.78 -26.56
N GLU A 270 1.18 10.31 -25.52
CA GLU A 270 1.63 9.31 -24.54
C GLU A 270 0.47 8.34 -24.25
N GLY A 271 0.76 7.07 -24.19
CA GLY A 271 -0.25 6.02 -24.08
C GLY A 271 -0.61 5.40 -25.45
N PRO A 272 -1.64 4.53 -25.49
CA PRO A 272 -2.36 3.97 -24.34
C PRO A 272 -1.44 3.27 -23.34
N TYR A 273 -1.92 3.05 -22.12
CA TYR A 273 -1.18 2.36 -21.08
C TYR A 273 -2.10 1.49 -20.23
N GLY A 274 -1.68 0.24 -19.93
CA GLY A 274 -2.40 -0.64 -19.02
C GLY A 274 -2.35 -0.08 -17.59
N GLU A 275 -3.50 0.46 -17.12
CA GLU A 275 -3.58 1.20 -15.86
C GLU A 275 -3.93 0.29 -14.67
N PHE A 276 -3.70 0.77 -13.47
CA PHE A 276 -3.85 0.06 -12.20
C PHE A 276 -5.30 -0.36 -11.84
N LEU A 277 -6.29 0.00 -12.65
CA LEU A 277 -7.66 -0.49 -12.54
C LEU A 277 -7.94 -1.67 -13.48
N GLY A 278 -6.94 -2.20 -14.17
CA GLY A 278 -7.06 -3.33 -15.09
C GLY A 278 -7.55 -2.99 -16.49
N TYR A 279 -7.79 -1.71 -16.78
CA TYR A 279 -8.21 -1.22 -18.10
C TYR A 279 -7.11 -0.33 -18.69
N TYR A 280 -7.15 -0.11 -20.01
CA TYR A 280 -6.25 0.85 -20.64
C TYR A 280 -6.65 2.28 -20.34
N GLY A 281 -5.68 3.12 -20.02
CA GLY A 281 -5.79 4.58 -20.11
C GLY A 281 -5.77 5.04 -21.56
N ALA A 282 -6.53 6.10 -21.84
CA ALA A 282 -6.56 6.68 -23.20
C ALA A 282 -5.24 7.33 -23.60
N LEU A 283 -5.05 7.52 -24.90
CA LEU A 283 -4.00 8.38 -25.43
C LEU A 283 -4.15 9.79 -24.87
N LYS A 284 -3.08 10.33 -24.33
CA LYS A 284 -3.00 11.66 -23.70
C LYS A 284 -1.92 12.48 -24.39
N ARG A 285 -1.90 13.79 -24.12
CA ARG A 285 -0.75 14.63 -24.46
C ARG A 285 -0.01 14.99 -23.20
N ASN A 286 1.29 14.80 -23.21
CA ASN A 286 2.15 14.90 -22.04
C ASN A 286 3.47 15.62 -22.35
N PRO A 287 4.22 16.08 -21.32
CA PRO A 287 5.56 16.61 -21.49
C PRO A 287 6.57 15.57 -21.98
N VAL A 288 7.68 16.07 -22.51
CA VAL A 288 8.84 15.25 -22.88
C VAL A 288 9.95 15.42 -21.84
N PHE A 289 10.45 14.31 -21.38
CA PHE A 289 11.69 14.23 -20.62
C PHE A 289 12.87 14.09 -21.58
N HIS A 290 13.89 14.93 -21.40
CA HIS A 290 15.16 14.87 -22.12
C HIS A 290 16.27 14.43 -21.18
N LEU A 291 16.86 13.28 -21.50
CA LEU A 291 17.96 12.68 -20.73
C LEU A 291 19.27 13.48 -20.95
N THR A 292 20.00 13.74 -19.87
CA THR A 292 21.32 14.38 -19.88
C THR A 292 22.43 13.47 -19.37
N ALA A 293 22.11 12.61 -18.39
CA ALA A 293 23.04 11.64 -17.84
C ALA A 293 22.31 10.41 -17.28
N ILE A 294 23.00 9.29 -17.25
CA ILE A 294 22.62 8.10 -16.49
C ILE A 294 23.73 7.84 -15.47
N THR A 295 23.38 7.74 -14.20
CA THR A 295 24.30 7.23 -13.18
C THR A 295 23.78 5.93 -12.60
N ARG A 296 24.67 5.02 -12.23
CA ARG A 296 24.31 3.74 -11.66
C ARG A 296 25.40 3.12 -10.82
N ARG A 297 25.01 2.18 -9.97
CA ARG A 297 25.96 1.28 -9.33
C ARG A 297 26.68 0.42 -10.36
N ARG A 298 27.87 -0.08 -10.03
CA ARG A 298 28.63 -1.01 -10.93
C ARG A 298 27.89 -2.32 -11.16
N ASP A 299 27.20 -2.82 -10.12
CA ASP A 299 26.38 -4.02 -10.09
C ASP A 299 24.89 -3.68 -9.94
N ALA A 300 24.42 -2.66 -10.66
CA ALA A 300 23.06 -2.15 -10.55
C ALA A 300 22.02 -3.19 -10.95
N LEU A 301 20.92 -3.26 -10.19
CA LEU A 301 19.75 -4.07 -10.48
C LEU A 301 18.65 -3.16 -11.06
N PHE A 302 18.19 -3.45 -12.28
CA PHE A 302 17.07 -2.70 -12.86
C PHE A 302 15.75 -3.21 -12.31
N GLN A 303 14.80 -2.31 -12.08
CA GLN A 303 13.48 -2.65 -11.55
C GLN A 303 12.37 -2.30 -12.53
N THR A 304 11.43 -3.20 -12.70
CA THR A 304 10.13 -2.95 -13.35
C THR A 304 9.01 -3.20 -12.34
N SER A 305 7.86 -2.55 -12.54
CA SER A 305 6.65 -2.74 -11.73
C SER A 305 5.50 -3.25 -12.58
N THR A 306 4.73 -4.17 -12.03
CA THR A 306 3.45 -4.60 -12.60
C THR A 306 2.35 -3.63 -12.21
N ILE A 307 1.48 -3.29 -13.17
CA ILE A 307 0.51 -2.20 -13.04
C ILE A 307 -0.93 -2.70 -13.20
N GLY A 308 -1.27 -3.24 -14.36
CA GLY A 308 -2.62 -3.64 -14.76
C GLY A 308 -2.76 -5.16 -14.93
N GLY A 309 -3.81 -5.57 -15.64
CA GLY A 309 -4.09 -6.97 -15.95
C GLY A 309 -5.15 -7.60 -15.06
N TRP A 310 -5.41 -8.89 -15.26
CA TRP A 310 -6.43 -9.64 -14.51
C TRP A 310 -6.04 -9.92 -13.06
N SER A 311 -4.75 -9.94 -12.77
CA SER A 311 -4.20 -10.28 -11.45
C SER A 311 -3.91 -9.03 -10.60
N LEU A 312 -4.79 -8.02 -10.59
CA LEU A 312 -4.58 -6.74 -9.91
C LEU A 312 -4.09 -6.88 -8.46
N ALA A 313 -4.64 -7.82 -7.70
CA ALA A 313 -4.22 -8.05 -6.32
C ALA A 313 -2.73 -8.43 -6.17
N ARG A 314 -2.09 -8.84 -7.27
CA ARG A 314 -0.68 -9.26 -7.34
C ARG A 314 0.16 -8.31 -8.18
N THR A 315 -0.20 -7.02 -8.20
CA THR A 315 0.59 -5.98 -8.86
C THR A 315 1.28 -5.08 -7.85
N ASP A 316 2.46 -4.58 -8.20
CA ASP A 316 3.22 -3.64 -7.37
C ASP A 316 2.39 -2.39 -7.07
N THR A 317 1.75 -1.82 -8.09
CA THR A 317 0.99 -0.58 -7.97
C THR A 317 -0.23 -0.74 -7.07
N ALA A 318 -1.00 -1.84 -7.17
CA ALA A 318 -2.19 -2.03 -6.35
C ALA A 318 -1.85 -2.19 -4.87
N GLN A 319 -0.76 -2.89 -4.54
CA GLN A 319 -0.33 -3.08 -3.16
C GLN A 319 0.19 -1.77 -2.53
N LEU A 320 0.98 -0.99 -3.27
CA LEU A 320 1.44 0.34 -2.82
C LEU A 320 0.26 1.31 -2.63
N ASN A 321 -0.68 1.33 -3.58
CA ASN A 321 -1.89 2.14 -3.50
C ASN A 321 -2.78 1.76 -2.31
N ALA A 322 -2.91 0.46 -2.01
CA ALA A 322 -3.68 -0.02 -0.87
C ALA A 322 -3.14 0.56 0.45
N LEU A 323 -1.84 0.47 0.67
CA LEU A 323 -1.21 0.99 1.89
C LEU A 323 -1.30 2.53 2.00
N ARG A 324 -1.09 3.24 0.90
CA ARG A 324 -1.33 4.68 0.86
C ARG A 324 -2.76 5.03 1.23
N THR A 325 -3.74 4.33 0.65
CA THR A 325 -5.17 4.52 0.93
C THR A 325 -5.46 4.27 2.40
N GLU A 326 -4.97 3.17 2.95
CA GLU A 326 -5.16 2.80 4.36
C GLU A 326 -4.62 3.87 5.32
N VAL A 327 -3.42 4.40 5.08
CA VAL A 327 -2.82 5.49 5.90
C VAL A 327 -3.68 6.75 5.86
N MET A 328 -4.13 7.16 4.68
CA MET A 328 -4.93 8.39 4.53
C MET A 328 -6.30 8.25 5.18
N ILE A 329 -6.94 7.10 5.02
CA ILE A 329 -8.24 6.81 5.60
C ILE A 329 -8.15 6.68 7.13
N TRP A 330 -7.12 5.99 7.64
CA TRP A 330 -6.92 5.90 9.08
C TRP A 330 -6.89 7.29 9.75
N ARG A 331 -6.13 8.22 9.18
CA ARG A 331 -6.05 9.60 9.68
C ARG A 331 -7.39 10.34 9.65
N ALA A 332 -8.22 10.07 8.66
CA ALA A 332 -9.57 10.64 8.61
C ALA A 332 -10.50 10.03 9.66
N LEU A 333 -10.41 8.71 9.87
CA LEU A 333 -11.21 8.00 10.88
C LEU A 333 -10.86 8.41 12.31
N GLU A 334 -9.58 8.68 12.62
CA GLU A 334 -9.15 9.15 13.95
C GLU A 334 -9.89 10.41 14.41
N SER A 335 -10.37 11.24 13.48
CA SER A 335 -11.15 12.44 13.78
C SER A 335 -12.69 12.25 13.68
N ALA A 336 -13.13 11.18 13.00
CA ALA A 336 -14.55 10.98 12.67
C ALA A 336 -15.26 9.98 13.59
N VAL A 337 -14.54 9.00 14.14
CA VAL A 337 -15.08 7.96 15.00
C VAL A 337 -14.20 7.75 16.22
N ARG A 338 -14.78 7.17 17.28
CA ARG A 338 -14.07 7.04 18.57
C ARG A 338 -13.08 5.88 18.61
N GLU A 339 -13.41 4.75 17.99
CA GLU A 339 -12.61 3.53 18.09
C GLU A 339 -12.51 2.81 16.74
N PRO A 340 -11.72 3.37 15.78
CA PRO A 340 -11.36 2.63 14.58
C PRO A 340 -10.44 1.47 14.97
N ILE A 341 -10.69 0.28 14.43
CA ILE A 341 -9.95 -0.95 14.75
C ILE A 341 -8.97 -1.30 13.64
N ALA A 342 -9.44 -1.32 12.38
CA ALA A 342 -8.63 -1.67 11.23
C ALA A 342 -9.20 -1.05 9.95
N VAL A 343 -8.33 -0.86 8.98
CA VAL A 343 -8.65 -0.39 7.61
C VAL A 343 -7.94 -1.29 6.62
N HIS A 344 -8.64 -1.69 5.58
CA HIS A 344 -8.07 -2.46 4.48
C HIS A 344 -8.63 -1.99 3.12
N ALA A 345 -7.74 -1.50 2.25
CA ALA A 345 -8.06 -1.21 0.87
C ALA A 345 -7.73 -2.44 0.01
N THR A 346 -8.73 -2.99 -0.69
CA THR A 346 -8.52 -4.24 -1.43
C THR A 346 -7.64 -4.02 -2.67
N ALA A 347 -6.53 -4.71 -2.76
CA ALA A 347 -5.63 -4.63 -3.91
C ALA A 347 -6.33 -5.07 -5.21
N ALA A 348 -7.29 -6.01 -5.15
CA ALA A 348 -8.10 -6.42 -6.29
C ALA A 348 -8.93 -5.30 -6.93
N SER A 349 -9.11 -4.17 -6.22
CA SER A 349 -9.76 -2.96 -6.74
C SER A 349 -8.76 -1.82 -7.02
N GLY A 350 -7.55 -2.17 -7.41
CA GLY A 350 -6.45 -1.22 -7.64
C GLY A 350 -5.89 -0.59 -6.36
N GLY A 351 -6.25 -1.12 -5.18
CA GLY A 351 -5.85 -0.59 -3.87
C GLY A 351 -6.54 0.72 -3.48
N MET A 352 -7.63 1.10 -4.16
CA MET A 352 -8.24 2.41 -3.95
C MET A 352 -9.78 2.40 -3.90
N PHE A 353 -10.46 1.59 -4.72
CA PHE A 353 -11.90 1.71 -4.91
C PHE A 353 -12.71 1.11 -3.78
N ASN A 354 -12.35 -0.10 -3.35
CA ASN A 354 -13.07 -0.82 -2.31
C ASN A 354 -12.29 -0.75 -1.00
N LEU A 355 -12.95 -0.25 0.02
CA LEU A 355 -12.39 -0.03 1.34
C LEU A 355 -13.21 -0.79 2.39
N ARG A 356 -12.55 -1.51 3.26
CA ARG A 356 -13.12 -2.21 4.41
C ARG A 356 -12.65 -1.53 5.69
N VAL A 357 -13.58 -1.27 6.61
CA VAL A 357 -13.32 -0.61 7.90
C VAL A 357 -13.93 -1.44 9.01
N ALA A 358 -13.13 -1.85 9.98
CA ALA A 358 -13.62 -2.38 11.24
C ALA A 358 -13.60 -1.28 12.29
N LEU A 359 -14.70 -1.09 13.01
CA LEU A 359 -14.80 -0.13 14.11
C LEU A 359 -15.67 -0.71 15.25
N ARG A 360 -15.44 -0.23 16.46
CA ARG A 360 -16.33 -0.50 17.58
C ARG A 360 -17.22 0.70 17.80
N GLN A 361 -18.51 0.55 17.52
CA GLN A 361 -19.48 1.60 17.73
C GLN A 361 -19.57 2.00 19.21
N ARG A 362 -19.50 3.28 19.51
CA ARG A 362 -19.68 3.86 20.87
C ARG A 362 -20.99 4.62 20.99
N VAL A 363 -21.53 5.08 19.87
CA VAL A 363 -22.79 5.79 19.76
C VAL A 363 -23.51 5.40 18.47
N PRO A 364 -24.85 5.58 18.41
CA PRO A 364 -25.59 5.32 17.17
C PRO A 364 -25.07 6.16 16.00
N GLY A 365 -24.97 5.56 14.82
CA GLY A 365 -24.62 6.27 13.58
C GLY A 365 -23.12 6.42 13.30
N GLU A 366 -22.22 5.92 14.14
CA GLU A 366 -20.76 6.02 13.89
C GLU A 366 -20.33 5.31 12.60
N ALA A 367 -20.96 4.20 12.23
CA ALA A 367 -20.69 3.53 10.95
C ALA A 367 -20.93 4.47 9.76
N ARG A 368 -22.02 5.23 9.78
CA ARG A 368 -22.32 6.22 8.72
C ARG A 368 -21.36 7.40 8.73
N ASN A 369 -20.92 7.86 9.91
CA ASN A 369 -19.86 8.87 10.01
C ASN A 369 -18.53 8.37 9.43
N ALA A 370 -18.16 7.11 9.68
CA ALA A 370 -16.99 6.48 9.07
C ALA A 370 -17.09 6.45 7.54
N ILE A 371 -18.24 6.05 6.98
CA ILE A 371 -18.50 6.04 5.54
C ILE A 371 -18.31 7.44 4.95
N ALA A 372 -18.94 8.47 5.55
CA ALA A 372 -18.85 9.85 5.08
C ALA A 372 -17.41 10.39 5.14
N ALA A 373 -16.68 10.10 6.22
CA ALA A 373 -15.28 10.49 6.37
C ALA A 373 -14.38 9.86 5.30
N CYS A 374 -14.58 8.58 5.00
CA CYS A 374 -13.83 7.88 3.94
C CYS A 374 -14.06 8.53 2.57
N PHE A 375 -15.30 8.87 2.23
CA PHE A 375 -15.63 9.52 0.95
C PHE A 375 -15.08 10.94 0.84
N GLY A 376 -15.05 11.67 1.93
CA GLY A 376 -14.50 13.04 1.98
C GLY A 376 -12.97 13.06 1.95
N ALA A 377 -12.32 12.04 2.51
CA ALA A 377 -10.85 11.99 2.63
C ALA A 377 -10.14 11.71 1.30
N LEU A 378 -10.67 10.80 0.48
CA LEU A 378 -10.04 10.39 -0.77
C LEU A 378 -11.04 10.31 -1.93
N VAL A 379 -10.67 10.99 -3.02
CA VAL A 379 -11.44 11.00 -4.28
C VAL A 379 -11.66 9.60 -4.83
N ASN A 380 -10.65 8.73 -4.73
CA ASN A 380 -10.63 7.43 -5.39
C ASN A 380 -11.45 6.35 -4.65
N VAL A 381 -11.78 6.55 -3.38
CA VAL A 381 -12.64 5.62 -2.64
C VAL A 381 -14.05 5.66 -3.25
N LYS A 382 -14.54 4.52 -3.72
CA LYS A 382 -15.83 4.36 -4.41
C LYS A 382 -16.84 3.58 -3.56
N HIS A 383 -16.38 2.51 -2.90
CA HIS A 383 -17.19 1.67 -2.04
C HIS A 383 -16.54 1.55 -0.66
N VAL A 384 -17.33 1.67 0.40
CA VAL A 384 -16.90 1.53 1.80
C VAL A 384 -17.78 0.50 2.49
N PHE A 385 -17.16 -0.54 3.06
CA PHE A 385 -17.81 -1.56 3.84
C PHE A 385 -17.38 -1.40 5.30
N VAL A 386 -18.34 -1.19 6.20
CA VAL A 386 -18.08 -1.00 7.63
C VAL A 386 -18.61 -2.20 8.40
N VAL A 387 -17.80 -2.79 9.25
CA VAL A 387 -18.13 -3.98 10.05
C VAL A 387 -17.78 -3.77 11.52
N ASP A 388 -18.37 -4.61 12.38
CA ASP A 388 -17.96 -4.74 13.78
C ASP A 388 -16.64 -5.50 13.94
N PRO A 389 -15.97 -5.43 15.11
CA PRO A 389 -14.65 -6.05 15.33
C PRO A 389 -14.60 -7.57 15.27
N ASP A 390 -15.75 -8.25 15.23
CA ASP A 390 -15.85 -9.71 15.13
C ASP A 390 -15.67 -10.23 13.68
N ILE A 391 -15.57 -9.32 12.69
CA ILE A 391 -15.30 -9.65 11.28
C ILE A 391 -13.86 -9.31 10.95
N ASP A 392 -13.12 -10.28 10.43
CA ASP A 392 -11.80 -10.04 9.87
C ASP A 392 -11.91 -9.40 8.48
N ILE A 393 -11.60 -8.10 8.39
CA ILE A 393 -11.67 -7.33 7.14
C ILE A 393 -10.62 -7.75 6.09
N PHE A 394 -9.63 -8.56 6.47
CA PHE A 394 -8.64 -9.13 5.54
C PHE A 394 -9.10 -10.44 4.93
N SER A 395 -10.17 -11.07 5.47
CA SER A 395 -10.79 -12.27 4.94
C SER A 395 -11.90 -11.92 3.96
N ASP A 396 -11.74 -12.30 2.69
CA ASP A 396 -12.80 -12.13 1.67
C ASP A 396 -14.04 -12.97 2.03
N GLU A 397 -13.85 -14.17 2.58
CA GLU A 397 -14.93 -15.06 3.00
C GLU A 397 -15.80 -14.44 4.12
N GLN A 398 -15.17 -13.87 5.16
CA GLN A 398 -15.91 -13.23 6.25
C GLN A 398 -16.61 -11.95 5.80
N MET A 399 -16.01 -11.18 4.90
CA MET A 399 -16.62 -9.97 4.35
C MET A 399 -17.82 -10.28 3.47
N ASP A 400 -17.74 -11.33 2.64
CA ASP A 400 -18.86 -11.79 1.80
C ASP A 400 -20.00 -12.33 2.69
N TRP A 401 -19.66 -13.11 3.71
CA TRP A 401 -20.62 -13.57 4.71
C TRP A 401 -21.31 -12.42 5.46
N ALA A 402 -20.56 -11.41 5.88
CA ALA A 402 -21.11 -10.24 6.57
C ALA A 402 -22.07 -9.46 5.65
N LEU A 403 -21.70 -9.27 4.38
CA LEU A 403 -22.56 -8.64 3.39
C LEU A 403 -23.87 -9.42 3.16
N ALA A 404 -23.79 -10.74 3.12
CA ALA A 404 -24.96 -11.60 2.91
C ALA A 404 -25.90 -11.66 4.13
N THR A 405 -25.38 -11.51 5.36
CA THR A 405 -26.16 -11.80 6.58
C THR A 405 -26.47 -10.59 7.46
N ARG A 406 -25.77 -9.46 7.30
CA ARG A 406 -25.92 -8.26 8.15
C ARG A 406 -26.47 -7.04 7.42
N PHE A 407 -26.66 -7.12 6.09
CA PHE A 407 -27.04 -6.00 5.24
C PHE A 407 -28.50 -6.07 4.78
N GLN A 408 -29.21 -4.93 4.90
CA GLN A 408 -30.51 -4.71 4.30
C GLN A 408 -30.46 -3.44 3.45
N ALA A 409 -30.68 -3.55 2.14
CA ALA A 409 -30.43 -2.49 1.19
C ALA A 409 -31.24 -1.20 1.41
N ASP A 410 -32.45 -1.33 1.93
CA ASP A 410 -33.36 -0.21 2.24
C ASP A 410 -32.92 0.61 3.45
N ARG A 411 -32.11 0.02 4.33
CA ARG A 411 -31.71 0.61 5.62
C ARG A 411 -30.21 0.92 5.69
N ASP A 412 -29.37 0.01 5.19
CA ASP A 412 -27.95 -0.02 5.49
C ASP A 412 -27.09 0.47 4.32
N LEU A 413 -27.72 0.82 3.17
CA LEU A 413 -27.04 1.44 2.05
C LEU A 413 -26.97 2.96 2.19
N VAL A 414 -25.76 3.51 2.01
CA VAL A 414 -25.52 4.95 1.93
C VAL A 414 -25.06 5.31 0.54
N VAL A 415 -25.82 6.09 -0.22
CA VAL A 415 -25.43 6.57 -1.54
C VAL A 415 -25.15 8.08 -1.47
N MET A 416 -23.97 8.48 -1.98
CA MET A 416 -23.60 9.89 -2.12
C MET A 416 -23.36 10.20 -3.60
N GLU A 417 -24.25 10.99 -4.19
CA GLU A 417 -24.21 11.37 -5.60
C GLU A 417 -23.37 12.61 -5.85
N GLY A 418 -22.97 12.84 -7.13
CA GLY A 418 -22.25 14.05 -7.54
C GLY A 418 -20.84 14.18 -7.00
N MET A 419 -20.29 13.13 -6.42
CA MET A 419 -18.95 13.12 -5.84
C MET A 419 -17.88 13.11 -6.94
N ARG A 420 -16.77 13.81 -6.70
CA ARG A 420 -15.60 13.71 -7.57
C ARG A 420 -15.14 12.27 -7.67
N ALA A 421 -14.90 11.80 -8.89
CA ALA A 421 -14.51 10.43 -9.19
C ALA A 421 -13.21 10.37 -10.00
N LEU A 422 -12.59 9.18 -10.06
CA LEU A 422 -11.37 8.95 -10.82
C LEU A 422 -11.72 8.76 -12.30
N PRO A 423 -11.20 9.57 -13.24
CA PRO A 423 -11.53 9.46 -14.67
C PRO A 423 -11.15 8.12 -15.33
N LEU A 424 -10.30 7.31 -14.69
CA LEU A 424 -9.94 5.96 -15.15
C LEU A 424 -11.03 4.92 -14.85
N ASP A 425 -12.08 5.27 -14.10
CA ASP A 425 -13.22 4.39 -13.84
C ASP A 425 -14.11 4.30 -15.08
N PRO A 426 -14.15 3.15 -15.78
CA PRO A 426 -14.92 3.02 -17.02
C PRO A 426 -16.43 3.14 -16.79
N SER A 427 -16.92 2.89 -15.57
CA SER A 427 -18.34 3.02 -15.25
C SER A 427 -18.85 4.46 -15.26
N LEU A 428 -17.96 5.44 -15.29
CA LEU A 428 -18.32 6.86 -15.41
C LEU A 428 -18.69 7.28 -16.84
N ALA A 429 -18.49 6.44 -17.84
CA ALA A 429 -18.75 6.74 -19.25
C ALA A 429 -18.17 8.10 -19.71
N GLY A 430 -16.97 8.44 -19.24
CA GLY A 430 -16.27 9.71 -19.55
C GLY A 430 -16.60 10.87 -18.61
N GLY A 431 -17.49 10.68 -17.62
CA GLY A 431 -17.78 11.67 -16.58
C GLY A 431 -16.61 11.88 -15.61
N ARG A 432 -16.69 12.96 -14.82
CA ARG A 432 -15.71 13.30 -13.76
C ARG A 432 -16.31 13.27 -12.36
N THR A 433 -17.62 13.07 -12.27
CA THR A 433 -18.38 12.89 -11.04
C THR A 433 -19.17 11.60 -11.12
N GLY A 434 -19.40 10.98 -9.98
CA GLY A 434 -20.16 9.73 -9.89
C GLY A 434 -20.80 9.57 -8.52
N ALA A 435 -21.53 8.48 -8.32
CA ALA A 435 -22.03 8.07 -7.03
C ALA A 435 -21.01 7.19 -6.30
N LYS A 436 -21.01 7.29 -4.97
CA LYS A 436 -20.27 6.43 -4.05
C LYS A 436 -21.25 5.66 -3.18
N ALA A 437 -20.94 4.40 -2.85
CA ALA A 437 -21.80 3.54 -2.06
C ALA A 437 -21.10 3.08 -0.77
N GLY A 438 -21.73 3.33 0.38
CA GLY A 438 -21.33 2.84 1.69
C GLY A 438 -22.27 1.72 2.14
N PHE A 439 -21.71 0.64 2.67
CA PHE A 439 -22.42 -0.53 3.15
C PHE A 439 -22.18 -0.64 4.65
N ASP A 440 -23.22 -0.39 5.45
CA ASP A 440 -23.18 -0.53 6.89
C ASP A 440 -23.52 -1.99 7.24
N LEU A 441 -22.51 -2.78 7.52
CA LEU A 441 -22.62 -4.21 7.88
C LEU A 441 -22.48 -4.41 9.39
N THR A 442 -22.67 -3.36 10.17
CA THR A 442 -22.62 -3.45 11.64
C THR A 442 -23.98 -3.89 12.20
N TRP A 443 -23.95 -4.52 13.36
CA TRP A 443 -25.16 -4.71 14.12
C TRP A 443 -25.73 -3.35 14.57
N PRO A 444 -27.07 -3.18 14.61
CA PRO A 444 -27.65 -1.96 15.13
C PRO A 444 -27.17 -1.65 16.55
N PHE A 445 -26.70 -0.43 16.76
CA PHE A 445 -26.14 -0.01 18.05
C PHE A 445 -27.09 -0.32 19.22
N GLY A 446 -26.59 -0.95 20.27
CA GLY A 446 -27.39 -1.31 21.46
C GLY A 446 -28.30 -2.51 21.25
N SER A 447 -28.23 -3.20 20.11
CA SER A 447 -28.95 -4.46 19.94
C SER A 447 -28.43 -5.51 20.93
N ALA A 448 -29.35 -6.24 21.57
CA ALA A 448 -28.98 -7.35 22.45
C ALA A 448 -28.40 -8.50 21.60
N THR A 449 -27.27 -9.04 22.04
CA THR A 449 -26.74 -10.29 21.48
C THR A 449 -27.71 -11.42 21.81
N ARG A 450 -28.25 -12.08 20.79
CA ARG A 450 -29.12 -13.26 20.89
C ARG A 450 -28.38 -14.48 20.39
N ILE A 451 -28.86 -15.66 20.76
CA ILE A 451 -28.27 -16.91 20.27
C ILE A 451 -28.26 -16.99 18.75
N GLU A 452 -29.29 -16.45 18.08
CA GLU A 452 -29.42 -16.43 16.62
C GLU A 452 -28.41 -15.51 15.91
N THR A 453 -27.74 -14.64 16.65
CA THR A 453 -26.71 -13.73 16.14
C THR A 453 -25.30 -14.17 16.48
N ARG A 454 -25.13 -15.35 17.12
CA ARG A 454 -23.81 -15.90 17.43
C ARG A 454 -23.32 -16.83 16.34
N VAL A 455 -22.04 -16.75 16.04
CA VAL A 455 -21.38 -17.71 15.15
C VAL A 455 -21.14 -19.01 15.91
N PRO A 456 -21.57 -20.17 15.41
CA PRO A 456 -21.30 -21.45 16.06
C PRO A 456 -19.80 -21.76 16.13
N GLU A 457 -19.31 -22.10 17.31
CA GLU A 457 -17.93 -22.56 17.50
C GLU A 457 -17.92 -24.01 17.99
N PRO A 458 -16.83 -24.76 17.74
CA PRO A 458 -16.65 -26.07 18.37
C PRO A 458 -16.68 -25.97 19.90
N PRO A 459 -17.26 -26.96 20.61
CA PRO A 459 -17.36 -26.91 22.05
C PRO A 459 -15.99 -26.98 22.74
N ARG A 460 -15.79 -26.18 23.79
CA ARG A 460 -14.50 -26.06 24.48
C ARG A 460 -14.44 -26.86 25.78
N PHE A 461 -15.57 -27.29 26.33
CA PHE A 461 -15.72 -28.04 27.60
C PHE A 461 -14.97 -27.39 28.76
N ALA A 462 -15.04 -26.08 28.89
CA ALA A 462 -14.41 -25.30 29.93
C ALA A 462 -15.42 -24.83 30.97
N GLY A 463 -15.00 -24.72 32.25
CA GLY A 463 -15.84 -24.16 33.31
C GLY A 463 -15.60 -24.78 34.67
N ALA A 464 -16.38 -24.29 35.65
CA ALA A 464 -16.33 -24.77 37.03
C ALA A 464 -16.88 -26.21 37.15
N ARG A 465 -16.27 -27.01 38.03
CA ARG A 465 -16.68 -28.38 38.33
C ARG A 465 -17.73 -28.43 39.47
N PHE A 466 -18.70 -29.29 39.29
CA PHE A 466 -19.78 -29.53 40.24
C PHE A 466 -19.99 -31.03 40.47
N PRO A 467 -20.52 -31.43 41.65
CA PRO A 467 -20.73 -32.84 41.94
C PRO A 467 -21.88 -33.47 41.13
N SER A 468 -22.78 -32.67 40.57
CA SER A 468 -23.91 -33.14 39.76
C SER A 468 -24.44 -32.04 38.84
N ILE A 469 -25.23 -32.42 37.84
CA ILE A 469 -25.97 -31.49 36.96
C ILE A 469 -26.90 -30.58 37.76
N GLU A 470 -27.62 -31.17 38.75
CA GLU A 470 -28.52 -30.40 39.62
C GLU A 470 -27.77 -29.32 40.40
N ALA A 471 -26.59 -29.66 40.95
CA ALA A 471 -25.73 -28.70 41.63
C ALA A 471 -25.22 -27.61 40.69
N ALA A 472 -24.89 -27.94 39.45
CA ALA A 472 -24.47 -26.95 38.43
C ALA A 472 -25.61 -25.98 38.09
N LEU A 473 -26.84 -26.48 37.91
CA LEU A 473 -28.03 -25.68 37.60
C LEU A 473 -28.48 -24.79 38.79
N ALA A 474 -28.19 -25.18 40.03
CA ALA A 474 -28.43 -24.34 41.21
C ALA A 474 -27.59 -23.04 41.20
N HIS A 475 -26.50 -23.00 40.43
CA HIS A 475 -25.65 -21.81 40.24
C HIS A 475 -26.00 -21.00 39.00
N GLY A 476 -27.18 -21.20 38.43
CA GLY A 476 -27.74 -20.47 37.32
C GLY A 476 -27.85 -21.26 36.00
N PRO A 477 -28.53 -20.69 34.98
CA PRO A 477 -28.74 -21.32 33.69
C PRO A 477 -27.43 -21.71 33.02
N LYS A 478 -27.41 -22.88 32.33
CA LYS A 478 -26.22 -23.44 31.67
C LYS A 478 -26.52 -23.92 30.26
N PHE A 479 -25.62 -23.69 29.34
CA PHE A 479 -25.62 -24.38 28.04
C PHE A 479 -25.26 -25.86 28.22
N PHE A 480 -25.63 -26.70 27.28
CA PHE A 480 -25.36 -28.13 27.32
C PHE A 480 -23.87 -28.46 27.47
N GLU A 481 -23.00 -27.75 26.75
CA GLU A 481 -21.55 -27.86 26.87
C GLU A 481 -21.06 -27.56 28.30
N GLU A 482 -21.59 -26.50 28.90
CA GLU A 482 -21.23 -26.11 30.28
C GLU A 482 -21.65 -27.19 31.31
N LEU A 483 -22.76 -27.89 31.03
CA LEU A 483 -23.17 -29.02 31.85
C LEU A 483 -22.23 -30.23 31.69
N MET A 484 -21.80 -30.52 30.45
CA MET A 484 -20.76 -31.54 30.24
C MET A 484 -19.47 -31.18 30.95
N ALA A 485 -19.01 -29.95 30.81
CA ALA A 485 -17.84 -29.46 31.51
C ALA A 485 -17.99 -29.52 33.02
N ALA A 486 -19.13 -29.14 33.56
CA ALA A 486 -19.42 -29.09 34.99
C ALA A 486 -19.25 -30.45 35.69
N VAL A 487 -19.67 -31.54 35.08
CA VAL A 487 -19.53 -32.90 35.68
C VAL A 487 -18.35 -33.69 35.10
N GLY A 488 -17.61 -33.11 34.14
CA GLY A 488 -16.47 -33.75 33.50
C GLY A 488 -16.81 -34.85 32.52
N SER A 489 -18.07 -34.93 32.07
CA SER A 489 -18.47 -35.89 31.06
C SER A 489 -17.91 -35.53 29.69
N ARG A 490 -17.47 -36.55 28.97
CA ARG A 490 -17.08 -36.49 27.59
C ARG A 490 -18.14 -37.11 26.65
N ASP A 491 -19.23 -37.63 27.26
CA ASP A 491 -20.33 -38.23 26.54
C ASP A 491 -21.63 -37.43 26.79
N GLY A 492 -22.09 -36.69 25.80
CA GLY A 492 -23.32 -35.90 25.88
C GLY A 492 -24.57 -36.75 26.22
N ARG A 493 -24.56 -38.06 25.94
CA ARG A 493 -25.67 -38.96 26.24
C ARG A 493 -25.87 -39.12 27.77
N GLU A 494 -24.78 -39.11 28.55
CA GLU A 494 -24.84 -39.12 30.01
C GLU A 494 -25.56 -37.88 30.55
N ILE A 495 -25.30 -36.73 29.96
CA ILE A 495 -25.96 -35.47 30.32
C ILE A 495 -27.44 -35.51 29.94
N VAL A 496 -27.80 -36.06 28.77
CA VAL A 496 -29.19 -36.22 28.35
C VAL A 496 -29.97 -37.07 29.38
N LEU A 497 -29.40 -38.19 29.83
CA LEU A 497 -30.04 -39.05 30.85
C LEU A 497 -30.19 -38.33 32.20
N ALA A 498 -29.16 -37.58 32.63
CA ALA A 498 -29.21 -36.80 33.85
C ALA A 498 -30.28 -35.68 33.79
N LEU A 499 -30.40 -34.99 32.64
CA LEU A 499 -31.42 -33.98 32.42
C LEU A 499 -32.82 -34.58 32.38
N ASP A 500 -32.99 -35.78 31.79
CA ASP A 500 -34.27 -36.47 31.73
C ASP A 500 -34.79 -36.77 33.14
N ALA A 501 -33.91 -37.22 34.05
CA ALA A 501 -34.24 -37.45 35.44
C ALA A 501 -34.67 -36.18 36.22
N LEU A 502 -34.25 -34.98 35.73
CA LEU A 502 -34.59 -33.69 36.33
C LEU A 502 -35.89 -33.07 35.79
N ARG A 503 -36.53 -33.65 34.76
CA ARG A 503 -37.80 -33.14 34.22
C ARG A 503 -38.90 -33.00 35.25
N ALA A 504 -39.05 -34.00 36.14
CA ALA A 504 -40.02 -33.96 37.22
C ALA A 504 -39.75 -32.88 38.29
N LYS A 505 -38.54 -32.29 38.27
CA LYS A 505 -38.12 -31.19 39.17
C LYS A 505 -38.27 -29.82 38.56
N GLY A 506 -38.97 -29.69 37.41
CA GLY A 506 -39.18 -28.42 36.77
C GLY A 506 -38.00 -27.96 35.89
N LEU A 507 -37.32 -28.90 35.20
CA LEU A 507 -36.29 -28.58 34.20
C LEU A 507 -36.94 -27.86 33.02
N ASP A 508 -36.37 -26.71 32.64
CA ASP A 508 -36.82 -25.91 31.50
C ASP A 508 -35.63 -25.26 30.76
N ARG A 509 -35.88 -24.51 29.68
CA ARG A 509 -34.90 -23.74 28.95
C ARG A 509 -35.31 -22.28 28.87
N ASP A 510 -34.34 -21.39 28.99
CA ASP A 510 -34.56 -19.97 28.79
C ASP A 510 -34.57 -19.61 27.27
N GLY A 511 -34.80 -18.31 26.97
CA GLY A 511 -34.83 -17.81 25.60
C GLY A 511 -33.51 -17.92 24.84
N GLU A 512 -32.39 -18.17 25.52
CA GLU A 512 -31.07 -18.43 24.95
C GLU A 512 -30.79 -19.94 24.76
N GLY A 513 -31.73 -20.83 25.19
CA GLY A 513 -31.57 -22.27 25.12
C GLY A 513 -30.79 -22.89 26.27
N ARG A 514 -30.44 -22.13 27.34
CA ARG A 514 -29.77 -22.63 28.54
C ARG A 514 -30.75 -23.36 29.43
N TYR A 515 -30.31 -24.50 29.99
CA TYR A 515 -31.08 -25.28 30.94
C TYR A 515 -31.09 -24.60 32.30
N PHE A 516 -32.22 -24.63 33.00
CA PHE A 516 -32.39 -24.20 34.37
C PHE A 516 -33.46 -25.02 35.10
N LEU A 517 -33.46 -24.98 36.41
CA LEU A 517 -34.53 -25.54 37.23
C LEU A 517 -35.45 -24.42 37.70
N GLN A 518 -36.76 -24.58 37.52
CA GLN A 518 -37.75 -23.61 38.01
C GLN A 518 -37.70 -23.58 39.56
N SER A 519 -37.62 -22.37 40.11
CA SER A 519 -37.76 -22.19 41.58
C SER A 519 -39.18 -22.58 41.97
N LYS A 520 -39.31 -23.44 42.96
CA LYS A 520 -40.62 -23.80 43.54
C LYS A 520 -41.25 -22.60 44.24
#